data_1052a70516580a3b79709c6b1a226590
#
_entry.id   1052a70516580a3b79709c6b1a226590
#
_cell.length_a   1.000
_cell.length_b   1.000
_cell.length_c   1.000
_cell.angle_alpha   90.00
_cell.angle_beta   90.00
_cell.angle_gamma   90.00
#
_symmetry.space_group_name_H-M   'P 1'
#
loop_
_entity.id
_entity.type
_entity.pdbx_description
1 polymer ?
#
loop_
_entity_poly.entity_id
_entity_poly.type
_entity_poly.pdbx_seq_one_letter_code
_entity_poly.pdbx_strand_id
1 'polypeptide(L)'
;MVFMKEKATSFDIAHLAGVSQSTVSRALNNSPLVNQETRDRVQRIARELNYKVDKNASNLRKQKSSTIALLLFEDPTSDDSMINPFFLAMLGSITRACAQANYDLLVSFQNLEDDWHAEYEDSNKADGIILLGYGDYTDYQNKVAQLESQGTHFVRWGAPDEAHPGVSIGCDNYQGGQSIT
;
A
#
# COMPACT_ATOMS: atom_id res chain seq x y z
N MET A 1 8.27 -25.28 29.54
CA MET A 1 8.45 -23.84 29.79
C MET A 1 9.17 -23.26 28.56
N VAL A 2 8.42 -22.68 27.60
CA VAL A 2 9.01 -22.14 26.39
C VAL A 2 9.50 -20.74 26.74
N PHE A 3 10.83 -20.57 26.83
CA PHE A 3 11.41 -19.23 26.93
C PHE A 3 11.12 -18.49 25.64
N MET A 4 10.20 -17.55 25.66
CA MET A 4 10.05 -16.57 24.58
C MET A 4 11.36 -15.77 24.53
N LYS A 5 12.17 -16.04 23.51
CA LYS A 5 13.38 -15.27 23.22
C LYS A 5 12.92 -13.84 22.93
N GLU A 6 13.21 -12.90 23.82
CA GLU A 6 12.88 -11.49 23.60
C GLU A 6 13.48 -11.06 22.28
N LYS A 7 12.64 -10.40 21.45
CA LYS A 7 13.06 -9.92 20.14
C LYS A 7 14.06 -8.80 20.35
N ALA A 8 15.26 -8.92 19.78
CA ALA A 8 16.25 -7.85 19.86
C ALA A 8 15.67 -6.52 19.36
N THR A 9 16.03 -5.44 20.03
CA THR A 9 15.54 -4.09 19.73
C THR A 9 16.65 -3.22 19.14
N SER A 10 16.30 -2.07 18.58
CA SER A 10 17.29 -1.09 18.14
C SER A 10 18.12 -0.51 19.30
N PHE A 11 17.60 -0.57 20.53
CA PHE A 11 18.36 -0.18 21.74
C PHE A 11 19.49 -1.17 22.04
N ASP A 12 19.25 -2.47 21.89
CA ASP A 12 20.28 -3.49 22.11
C ASP A 12 21.42 -3.32 21.12
N ILE A 13 21.11 -3.03 19.84
CA ILE A 13 22.12 -2.75 18.82
C ILE A 13 22.88 -1.46 19.16
N ALA A 14 22.20 -0.40 19.60
CA ALA A 14 22.82 0.86 19.97
C ALA A 14 23.82 0.68 21.12
N HIS A 15 23.42 -0.09 22.14
CA HIS A 15 24.26 -0.43 23.28
C HIS A 15 25.51 -1.23 22.86
N LEU A 16 25.33 -2.30 22.07
CA LEU A 16 26.43 -3.15 21.61
C LEU A 16 27.37 -2.46 20.62
N ALA A 17 26.83 -1.57 19.79
CA ALA A 17 27.61 -0.80 18.82
C ALA A 17 28.27 0.45 19.42
N GLY A 18 27.91 0.85 20.66
CA GLY A 18 28.43 2.07 21.29
C GLY A 18 27.99 3.35 20.55
N VAL A 19 26.77 3.37 20.01
CA VAL A 19 26.23 4.51 19.27
C VAL A 19 24.81 4.85 19.70
N SER A 20 24.29 6.01 19.29
CA SER A 20 22.89 6.36 19.57
C SER A 20 21.92 5.54 18.72
N GLN A 21 20.68 5.38 19.19
CA GLN A 21 19.61 4.74 18.42
C GLN A 21 19.37 5.41 17.06
N SER A 22 19.51 6.73 16.98
CA SER A 22 19.39 7.47 15.71
C SER A 22 20.52 7.10 14.74
N THR A 23 21.72 6.84 15.24
CA THR A 23 22.85 6.35 14.44
C THR A 23 22.60 4.93 13.95
N VAL A 24 22.04 4.03 14.79
CA VAL A 24 21.61 2.69 14.35
C VAL A 24 20.62 2.78 13.22
N SER A 25 19.57 3.58 13.36
CA SER A 25 18.55 3.78 12.31
C SER A 25 19.17 4.27 11.01
N ARG A 26 20.05 5.26 11.06
CA ARG A 26 20.76 5.78 9.88
C ARG A 26 21.68 4.74 9.24
N ALA A 27 22.42 3.98 10.04
CA ALA A 27 23.33 2.94 9.56
C ALA A 27 22.58 1.81 8.85
N LEU A 28 21.45 1.35 9.41
CA LEU A 28 20.60 0.32 8.81
C LEU A 28 19.91 0.77 7.52
N ASN A 29 19.64 2.07 7.39
CA ASN A 29 19.08 2.68 6.17
C ASN A 29 20.17 3.18 5.19
N ASN A 30 21.42 2.78 5.36
CA ASN A 30 22.56 3.17 4.50
C ASN A 30 22.73 4.70 4.32
N SER A 31 22.36 5.49 5.33
CA SER A 31 22.49 6.94 5.27
C SER A 31 23.96 7.38 5.09
N PRO A 32 24.26 8.33 4.19
CA PRO A 32 25.59 8.84 4.00
C PRO A 32 26.13 9.62 5.22
N LEU A 33 25.28 9.97 6.17
CA LEU A 33 25.64 10.67 7.40
C LEU A 33 26.35 9.77 8.43
N VAL A 34 26.45 8.47 8.17
CA VAL A 34 27.16 7.51 9.02
C VAL A 34 28.37 6.99 8.25
N ASN A 35 29.56 7.07 8.88
CA ASN A 35 30.77 6.56 8.25
C ASN A 35 30.71 5.04 8.02
N GLN A 36 31.52 4.55 7.09
CA GLN A 36 31.45 3.14 6.65
C GLN A 36 31.74 2.17 7.81
N GLU A 37 32.76 2.44 8.61
CA GLU A 37 33.15 1.58 9.72
C GLU A 37 32.01 1.39 10.74
N THR A 38 31.35 2.49 11.14
CA THR A 38 30.20 2.45 12.05
C THR A 38 29.02 1.72 11.41
N ARG A 39 28.78 1.91 10.13
CA ARG A 39 27.71 1.24 9.38
C ARG A 39 27.94 -0.27 9.36
N ASP A 40 29.14 -0.72 9.02
CA ASP A 40 29.48 -2.14 8.94
C ASP A 40 29.36 -2.81 10.32
N ARG A 41 29.81 -2.12 11.37
CA ARG A 41 29.67 -2.58 12.77
C ARG A 41 28.21 -2.76 13.17
N VAL A 42 27.37 -1.77 12.94
CA VAL A 42 25.94 -1.80 13.25
C VAL A 42 25.23 -2.91 12.47
N GLN A 43 25.50 -3.03 11.17
CA GLN A 43 24.88 -4.05 10.31
C GLN A 43 25.32 -5.47 10.69
N ARG A 44 26.56 -5.64 11.13
CA ARG A 44 27.05 -6.93 11.63
C ARG A 44 26.29 -7.33 12.90
N ILE A 45 26.21 -6.43 13.90
CA ILE A 45 25.49 -6.68 15.15
C ILE A 45 24.01 -6.99 14.88
N ALA A 46 23.38 -6.24 13.98
CA ALA A 46 21.98 -6.49 13.60
C ALA A 46 21.79 -7.90 13.02
N ARG A 47 22.72 -8.39 12.19
CA ARG A 47 22.68 -9.75 11.66
C ARG A 47 22.89 -10.81 12.75
N GLU A 48 23.86 -10.61 13.64
CA GLU A 48 24.15 -11.52 14.76
C GLU A 48 22.95 -11.67 15.70
N LEU A 49 22.23 -10.58 15.93
CA LEU A 49 21.02 -10.56 16.76
C LEU A 49 19.75 -11.00 15.98
N ASN A 50 19.87 -11.32 14.70
CA ASN A 50 18.73 -11.56 13.81
C ASN A 50 17.68 -10.45 13.87
N TYR A 51 18.15 -9.20 14.03
CA TYR A 51 17.30 -8.02 14.10
C TYR A 51 16.80 -7.64 12.70
N LYS A 52 15.50 -7.47 12.58
CA LYS A 52 14.87 -6.85 11.41
C LYS A 52 14.29 -5.51 11.84
N VAL A 53 14.57 -4.48 11.04
CA VAL A 53 13.96 -3.15 11.25
C VAL A 53 12.44 -3.33 11.28
N ASP A 54 11.83 -2.88 12.35
CA ASP A 54 10.37 -2.85 12.42
C ASP A 54 9.88 -1.72 11.47
N LYS A 55 9.40 -2.15 10.31
CA LYS A 55 8.85 -1.24 9.30
C LYS A 55 7.68 -0.44 9.87
N ASN A 56 6.85 -1.05 10.72
CA ASN A 56 5.67 -0.40 11.28
C ASN A 56 6.05 0.77 12.19
N ALA A 57 7.05 0.58 13.08
CA ALA A 57 7.55 1.66 13.93
C ALA A 57 8.24 2.79 13.13
N SER A 58 8.89 2.45 12.01
CA SER A 58 9.48 3.43 11.10
C SER A 58 8.40 4.17 10.30
N ASN A 59 7.39 3.47 9.84
CA ASN A 59 6.28 3.97 9.05
C ASN A 59 5.40 4.92 9.87
N LEU A 60 5.13 4.59 11.13
CA LEU A 60 4.39 5.46 12.05
C LEU A 60 5.04 6.84 12.21
N ARG A 61 6.39 6.88 12.27
CA ARG A 61 7.13 8.16 12.33
C ARG A 61 7.10 8.95 11.02
N LYS A 62 6.92 8.27 9.90
CA LYS A 62 6.88 8.89 8.56
C LYS A 62 5.46 9.19 8.12
N GLN A 63 4.44 8.80 8.87
CA GLN A 63 3.03 8.82 8.48
C GLN A 63 2.80 8.16 7.11
N LYS A 64 3.48 7.02 6.88
CA LYS A 64 3.37 6.22 5.66
C LYS A 64 3.22 4.76 6.03
N SER A 65 2.22 4.10 5.46
CA SER A 65 2.01 2.67 5.65
C SER A 65 2.91 1.81 4.74
N SER A 66 3.34 2.36 3.61
CA SER A 66 3.95 1.64 2.48
C SER A 66 3.03 0.52 1.98
N THR A 67 1.75 0.73 2.04
CA THR A 67 0.69 -0.18 1.60
C THR A 67 -0.22 0.56 0.62
N ILE A 68 -0.63 -0.12 -0.43
CA ILE A 68 -1.70 0.31 -1.33
C ILE A 68 -2.90 -0.59 -1.07
N ALA A 69 -4.07 -0.02 -0.86
CA ALA A 69 -5.31 -0.76 -0.77
C ALA A 69 -5.90 -0.95 -2.17
N LEU A 70 -6.25 -2.18 -2.51
CA LEU A 70 -7.01 -2.51 -3.71
C LEU A 70 -8.41 -2.92 -3.28
N LEU A 71 -9.38 -2.12 -3.65
CA LEU A 71 -10.78 -2.33 -3.31
C LEU A 71 -11.49 -2.97 -4.49
N LEU A 72 -11.97 -4.19 -4.27
CA LEU A 72 -12.79 -4.92 -5.22
C LEU A 72 -14.26 -4.67 -4.88
N PHE A 73 -15.05 -4.41 -5.90
CA PHE A 73 -16.50 -4.31 -5.78
C PHE A 73 -17.12 -5.62 -6.24
N GLU A 74 -18.14 -6.07 -5.52
CA GLU A 74 -18.95 -7.20 -5.96
C GLU A 74 -19.73 -6.81 -7.23
N ASP A 75 -19.72 -7.71 -8.20
CA ASP A 75 -20.63 -7.62 -9.34
C ASP A 75 -21.95 -8.25 -8.90
N PRO A 76 -23.02 -7.48 -8.73
CA PRO A 76 -24.30 -8.01 -8.26
C PRO A 76 -24.96 -9.00 -9.26
N THR A 77 -24.38 -9.13 -10.48
CA THR A 77 -24.87 -10.05 -11.51
C THR A 77 -24.10 -11.36 -11.56
N SER A 78 -23.00 -11.48 -10.83
CA SER A 78 -22.16 -12.68 -10.81
C SER A 78 -22.48 -13.57 -9.62
N ASP A 79 -22.23 -14.88 -9.80
CA ASP A 79 -22.27 -15.86 -8.71
C ASP A 79 -21.26 -15.44 -7.63
N ASP A 80 -21.71 -15.27 -6.40
CA ASP A 80 -20.95 -14.84 -5.20
C ASP A 80 -19.63 -15.61 -4.94
N SER A 81 -19.39 -16.68 -5.68
CA SER A 81 -18.24 -17.57 -5.47
C SER A 81 -17.01 -17.23 -6.32
N MET A 82 -17.09 -16.34 -7.31
CA MET A 82 -16.00 -16.19 -8.29
C MET A 82 -15.63 -14.73 -8.57
N ILE A 83 -14.42 -14.35 -8.21
CA ILE A 83 -13.80 -13.13 -8.73
C ILE A 83 -13.65 -13.27 -10.25
N ASN A 84 -14.10 -12.28 -11.03
CA ASN A 84 -13.94 -12.27 -12.47
C ASN A 84 -12.46 -12.56 -12.86
N PRO A 85 -12.18 -13.55 -13.73
CA PRO A 85 -10.82 -13.91 -14.14
C PRO A 85 -9.99 -12.76 -14.69
N PHE A 86 -10.62 -11.77 -15.29
CA PHE A 86 -9.97 -10.54 -15.76
C PHE A 86 -9.35 -9.76 -14.58
N PHE A 87 -10.09 -9.58 -13.49
CA PHE A 87 -9.57 -8.90 -12.30
C PHE A 87 -8.48 -9.71 -11.60
N LEU A 88 -8.55 -11.04 -11.62
CA LEU A 88 -7.47 -11.89 -11.11
C LEU A 88 -6.18 -11.70 -11.89
N ALA A 89 -6.24 -11.58 -13.23
CA ALA A 89 -5.08 -11.31 -14.06
C ALA A 89 -4.49 -9.92 -13.77
N MET A 90 -5.32 -8.91 -13.59
CA MET A 90 -4.90 -7.57 -13.19
C MET A 90 -4.26 -7.56 -11.81
N LEU A 91 -4.84 -8.27 -10.85
CA LEU A 91 -4.30 -8.40 -9.49
C LEU A 91 -2.85 -8.88 -9.50
N GLY A 92 -2.51 -9.87 -10.32
CA GLY A 92 -1.14 -10.35 -10.49
C GLY A 92 -0.18 -9.25 -10.98
N SER A 93 -0.62 -8.43 -11.92
CA SER A 93 0.18 -7.32 -12.47
C SER A 93 0.34 -6.18 -11.46
N ILE A 94 -0.73 -5.81 -10.76
CA ILE A 94 -0.74 -4.78 -9.72
C ILE A 94 0.18 -5.20 -8.56
N THR A 95 0.07 -6.45 -8.09
CA THR A 95 0.94 -6.99 -7.02
C THR A 95 2.41 -6.89 -7.38
N ARG A 96 2.76 -7.20 -8.63
CA ARG A 96 4.16 -7.08 -9.11
C ARG A 96 4.62 -5.63 -9.12
N ALA A 97 3.79 -4.71 -9.60
CA ALA A 97 4.11 -3.28 -9.63
C ALA A 97 4.29 -2.71 -8.21
N CYS A 98 3.41 -3.05 -7.28
CA CYS A 98 3.53 -2.66 -5.87
C CYS A 98 4.85 -3.19 -5.27
N ALA A 99 5.17 -4.46 -5.47
CA ALA A 99 6.41 -5.05 -4.97
C ALA A 99 7.67 -4.36 -5.54
N GLN A 100 7.68 -4.00 -6.83
CA GLN A 100 8.78 -3.25 -7.45
C GLN A 100 8.93 -1.84 -6.87
N ALA A 101 7.82 -1.23 -6.47
CA ALA A 101 7.79 0.08 -5.82
C ALA A 101 8.02 0.01 -4.29
N ASN A 102 8.28 -1.18 -3.72
CA ASN A 102 8.41 -1.46 -2.28
C ASN A 102 7.13 -1.13 -1.48
N TYR A 103 5.97 -1.34 -2.10
CA TYR A 103 4.67 -1.29 -1.44
C TYR A 103 4.12 -2.70 -1.23
N ASP A 104 3.46 -2.90 -0.10
CA ASP A 104 2.60 -4.05 0.12
C ASP A 104 1.23 -3.79 -0.52
N LEU A 105 0.53 -4.83 -0.95
CA LEU A 105 -0.82 -4.72 -1.52
C LEU A 105 -1.83 -5.36 -0.55
N LEU A 106 -2.75 -4.53 -0.06
CA LEU A 106 -3.89 -4.97 0.73
C LEU A 106 -5.11 -5.09 -0.17
N VAL A 107 -5.65 -6.31 -0.31
CA VAL A 107 -6.84 -6.56 -1.13
C VAL A 107 -8.04 -6.73 -0.23
N SER A 108 -9.11 -6.02 -0.52
CA SER A 108 -10.35 -6.07 0.24
C SER A 108 -11.56 -5.97 -0.69
N PHE A 109 -12.63 -6.68 -0.34
CA PHE A 109 -13.97 -6.40 -0.88
C PHE A 109 -14.59 -5.30 -0.04
N GLN A 110 -15.22 -4.32 -0.71
CA GLN A 110 -15.74 -3.16 -0.01
C GLN A 110 -17.23 -2.95 -0.24
N ASN A 111 -17.86 -2.54 0.83
CA ASN A 111 -19.21 -2.03 0.83
C ASN A 111 -19.19 -0.52 0.55
N LEU A 112 -20.14 -0.02 -0.24
CA LEU A 112 -20.29 1.40 -0.55
C LEU A 112 -20.70 2.25 0.67
N GLU A 113 -21.14 1.62 1.77
CA GLU A 113 -21.52 2.33 3.00
C GLU A 113 -20.31 2.79 3.85
N ASP A 114 -19.13 2.17 3.68
CA ASP A 114 -17.95 2.45 4.49
C ASP A 114 -17.27 3.79 4.12
N ASP A 115 -16.69 4.48 5.10
CA ASP A 115 -15.84 5.63 4.84
C ASP A 115 -14.40 5.18 4.55
N TRP A 116 -14.08 5.03 3.26
CA TRP A 116 -12.78 4.50 2.84
C TRP A 116 -11.62 5.43 3.13
N HIS A 117 -11.84 6.76 3.15
CA HIS A 117 -10.78 7.69 3.53
C HIS A 117 -10.37 7.48 4.99
N ALA A 118 -11.34 7.48 5.89
CA ALA A 118 -11.09 7.26 7.31
C ALA A 118 -10.51 5.87 7.57
N GLU A 119 -11.02 4.84 6.87
CA GLU A 119 -10.57 3.47 7.08
C GLU A 119 -9.14 3.22 6.58
N TYR A 120 -8.72 3.84 5.48
CA TYR A 120 -7.42 3.53 4.86
C TYR A 120 -6.37 4.61 5.07
N GLU A 121 -6.64 5.87 4.76
CA GLU A 121 -5.64 6.94 4.86
C GLU A 121 -5.51 7.49 6.28
N ASP A 122 -6.60 7.92 6.92
CA ASP A 122 -6.57 8.48 8.28
C ASP A 122 -6.06 7.47 9.30
N SER A 123 -6.42 6.20 9.14
CA SER A 123 -5.94 5.11 9.98
C SER A 123 -4.48 4.70 9.69
N ASN A 124 -3.83 5.27 8.67
CA ASN A 124 -2.53 4.84 8.15
C ASN A 124 -2.47 3.36 7.73
N LYS A 125 -3.59 2.78 7.31
CA LYS A 125 -3.70 1.41 6.82
C LYS A 125 -3.17 1.28 5.39
N ALA A 126 -3.38 2.32 4.56
CA ALA A 126 -2.83 2.44 3.22
C ALA A 126 -2.45 3.88 2.89
N ASP A 127 -1.48 4.07 1.98
CA ASP A 127 -1.04 5.38 1.48
C ASP A 127 -1.83 5.82 0.24
N GLY A 128 -2.70 4.96 -0.28
CA GLY A 128 -3.57 5.24 -1.41
C GLY A 128 -4.41 4.03 -1.79
N ILE A 129 -5.41 4.25 -2.63
CA ILE A 129 -6.47 3.31 -2.94
C ILE A 129 -6.52 3.07 -4.46
N ILE A 130 -6.61 1.79 -4.86
CA ILE A 130 -6.95 1.37 -6.22
C ILE A 130 -8.38 0.85 -6.19
N LEU A 131 -9.26 1.48 -6.97
CA LEU A 131 -10.64 1.06 -7.12
C LEU A 131 -10.75 0.18 -8.37
N LEU A 132 -11.12 -1.10 -8.17
CA LEU A 132 -11.20 -2.09 -9.23
C LEU A 132 -12.58 -2.74 -9.25
N GLY A 133 -13.39 -2.37 -10.23
CA GLY A 133 -14.74 -2.90 -10.40
C GLY A 133 -15.50 -2.22 -11.53
N TYR A 134 -16.73 -2.65 -11.74
CA TYR A 134 -17.64 -2.07 -12.74
C TYR A 134 -18.38 -0.88 -12.13
N GLY A 135 -17.99 0.33 -12.51
CA GLY A 135 -18.39 1.58 -11.84
C GLY A 135 -19.52 2.37 -12.48
N ASP A 136 -20.55 1.73 -13.02
CA ASP A 136 -21.68 2.44 -13.67
C ASP A 136 -22.82 2.85 -12.72
N TYR A 137 -22.63 2.66 -11.41
CA TYR A 137 -23.69 2.92 -10.44
C TYR A 137 -23.57 4.30 -9.81
N THR A 138 -24.71 4.97 -9.67
CA THR A 138 -24.81 6.32 -9.06
C THR A 138 -24.15 6.36 -7.67
N ASP A 139 -24.30 5.27 -6.89
CA ASP A 139 -23.74 5.19 -5.55
C ASP A 139 -22.19 5.14 -5.57
N TYR A 140 -21.61 4.48 -6.56
CA TYR A 140 -20.16 4.49 -6.77
C TYR A 140 -19.65 5.89 -7.14
N GLN A 141 -20.36 6.60 -8.01
CA GLN A 141 -20.00 7.96 -8.39
C GLN A 141 -20.03 8.93 -7.19
N ASN A 142 -21.04 8.80 -6.34
CA ASN A 142 -21.13 9.54 -5.09
C ASN A 142 -19.94 9.25 -4.16
N LYS A 143 -19.53 7.97 -4.09
CA LYS A 143 -18.37 7.56 -3.29
C LYS A 143 -17.06 8.12 -3.83
N VAL A 144 -16.87 8.11 -5.15
CA VAL A 144 -15.69 8.72 -5.82
C VAL A 144 -15.63 10.22 -5.54
N ALA A 145 -16.76 10.92 -5.63
CA ALA A 145 -16.85 12.35 -5.30
C ALA A 145 -16.55 12.62 -3.82
N GLN A 146 -16.97 11.73 -2.92
CA GLN A 146 -16.62 11.80 -1.50
C GLN A 146 -15.12 11.69 -1.29
N LEU A 147 -14.46 10.68 -1.87
CA LEU A 147 -13.01 10.48 -1.77
C LEU A 147 -12.22 11.71 -2.26
N GLU A 148 -12.65 12.33 -3.38
CA GLU A 148 -12.03 13.55 -3.88
C GLU A 148 -12.20 14.71 -2.89
N SER A 149 -13.42 14.91 -2.38
CA SER A 149 -13.69 15.98 -1.42
C SER A 149 -12.89 15.86 -0.13
N GLN A 150 -12.54 14.63 0.27
CA GLN A 150 -11.70 14.30 1.42
C GLN A 150 -10.20 14.39 1.11
N GLY A 151 -9.81 14.59 -0.17
CA GLY A 151 -8.42 14.65 -0.59
C GLY A 151 -7.71 13.29 -0.61
N THR A 152 -8.45 12.19 -0.71
CA THR A 152 -7.93 10.83 -0.75
C THR A 152 -7.07 10.59 -1.97
N HIS A 153 -5.96 9.89 -1.81
CA HIS A 153 -5.11 9.44 -2.93
C HIS A 153 -5.69 8.17 -3.53
N PHE A 154 -6.35 8.28 -4.68
CA PHE A 154 -6.92 7.10 -5.33
C PHE A 154 -6.78 7.12 -6.85
N VAL A 155 -6.82 5.92 -7.43
CA VAL A 155 -6.97 5.69 -8.87
C VAL A 155 -8.11 4.71 -9.09
N ARG A 156 -8.81 4.84 -10.21
CA ARG A 156 -9.92 3.95 -10.57
C ARG A 156 -9.66 3.27 -11.92
N TRP A 157 -10.05 2.01 -12.00
CA TRP A 157 -10.13 1.32 -13.26
C TRP A 157 -11.44 1.68 -13.97
N GLY A 158 -11.34 2.10 -15.23
CA GLY A 158 -12.51 2.45 -16.04
C GLY A 158 -12.13 3.29 -17.24
N ALA A 159 -13.12 3.56 -18.10
CA ALA A 159 -12.93 4.47 -19.22
C ALA A 159 -12.46 5.85 -18.71
N PRO A 160 -11.57 6.53 -19.46
CA PRO A 160 -11.26 7.93 -19.21
C PRO A 160 -12.56 8.73 -19.20
N ASP A 161 -12.81 9.45 -18.15
CA ASP A 161 -14.01 10.26 -17.98
C ASP A 161 -13.64 11.59 -17.32
N GLU A 162 -13.70 12.66 -18.12
CA GLU A 162 -13.38 14.01 -17.66
C GLU A 162 -14.46 14.59 -16.72
N ALA A 163 -15.66 13.98 -16.72
CA ALA A 163 -16.76 14.42 -15.86
C ALA A 163 -16.64 13.91 -14.41
N HIS A 164 -15.81 12.91 -14.17
CA HIS A 164 -15.67 12.30 -12.85
C HIS A 164 -14.27 12.53 -12.28
N PRO A 165 -14.21 12.84 -10.96
CA PRO A 165 -12.96 13.14 -10.27
C PRO A 165 -12.00 11.96 -10.21
N GLY A 166 -10.71 12.28 -10.00
CA GLY A 166 -9.65 11.32 -9.82
C GLY A 166 -9.04 10.81 -11.13
N VAL A 167 -7.98 10.01 -10.99
CA VAL A 167 -7.26 9.42 -12.13
C VAL A 167 -7.94 8.12 -12.55
N SER A 168 -8.43 8.09 -13.81
CA SER A 168 -8.94 6.87 -14.43
C SER A 168 -7.85 6.20 -15.27
N ILE A 169 -7.74 4.88 -15.15
CA ILE A 169 -6.84 4.06 -15.95
C ILE A 169 -7.68 3.01 -16.67
N GLY A 170 -7.70 3.07 -18.01
CA GLY A 170 -8.47 2.12 -18.83
C GLY A 170 -8.53 2.54 -20.30
N CYS A 171 -9.31 1.80 -21.07
CA CYS A 171 -9.50 2.06 -22.50
C CYS A 171 -10.81 2.82 -22.74
N ASP A 172 -10.80 3.71 -23.72
CA ASP A 172 -12.03 4.27 -24.27
C ASP A 172 -12.70 3.20 -25.17
N ASN A 173 -13.56 2.41 -24.55
CA ASN A 173 -14.27 1.33 -25.22
C ASN A 173 -15.31 1.87 -26.25
N TYR A 174 -15.76 3.12 -26.07
CA TYR A 174 -16.70 3.75 -27.03
C TYR A 174 -15.99 4.10 -28.34
N GLN A 175 -14.83 4.76 -28.27
CA GLN A 175 -14.00 5.02 -29.44
C GLN A 175 -13.48 3.73 -30.07
N GLY A 176 -13.11 2.75 -29.25
CA GLY A 176 -12.71 1.42 -29.70
C GLY A 176 -13.82 0.73 -30.50
N GLY A 177 -15.06 0.79 -30.02
CA GLY A 177 -16.23 0.25 -30.73
C GLY A 177 -16.54 0.98 -32.05
N GLN A 178 -16.43 2.30 -32.07
CA GLN A 178 -16.64 3.10 -33.30
C GLN A 178 -15.59 2.83 -34.38
N SER A 179 -14.36 2.49 -34.01
CA SER A 179 -13.28 2.24 -34.96
C SER A 179 -13.36 0.86 -35.64
N ILE A 180 -14.22 -0.03 -35.19
CA ILE A 180 -14.41 -1.39 -35.73
C ILE A 180 -15.60 -1.46 -36.70
N THR A 181 -16.49 -0.47 -36.66
CA THR A 181 -17.66 -0.34 -37.57
C THR A 181 -17.34 0.54 -38.77
#